data_0acf848f6305cacf3b914e7cad084bbe
#
_entry.id   0acf848f6305cacf3b914e7cad084bbe
#
_cell.length_a   1.000
_cell.length_b   1.000
_cell.length_c   1.000
_cell.angle_alpha   90.00
_cell.angle_beta   90.00
_cell.angle_gamma   90.00
#
_symmetry.space_group_name_H-M   'P 1'
#
loop_
_entity.id
_entity.type
_entity.pdbx_description
1 polymer ?
#
loop_
_entity_poly.entity_id
_entity_poly.type
_entity_poly.pdbx_seq_one_letter_code
_entity_poly.pdbx_strand_id
1 'polypeptide(L)'
;MSTKDIRFGVNLNSTGGRAAWQTTARHAEELGYDVLLAPDHLGRLTPLPALVSVAAVTSRAKLGTFVLNTGFYRPALLARDVAGLHELTDGRFELGLGAGYVAEEFEAAGLPFPSARQRVEQLEQTVSQVGKALSEAGHRVPVMIAGQGDRLLSVAARHADIINLSLSTSATPEQPDPLAGRIELIRRVAGDRIADIELSLVLPMVHIGGVDDVDLSLLRRIHPGLSDAEILCLPGVVHGAATDIADTLRHYRDTFDITYFVTMGIGENLTSLGRVISEFR
;
A
#
# COMPACT_ATOMS: atom_id res chain seq x y z
N MET A 1 21.85 2.89 12.50
CA MET A 1 20.47 3.35 12.60
C MET A 1 20.14 4.06 11.30
N SER A 2 19.06 3.68 10.63
CA SER A 2 18.62 4.35 9.41
C SER A 2 18.23 5.79 9.75
N THR A 3 18.75 6.76 8.97
CA THR A 3 18.40 8.18 9.11
C THR A 3 17.26 8.58 8.18
N LYS A 4 16.67 7.60 7.46
CA LYS A 4 15.58 7.86 6.53
C LYS A 4 14.33 8.28 7.30
N ASP A 5 13.67 9.33 6.83
CA ASP A 5 12.40 9.79 7.39
C ASP A 5 11.28 8.76 7.14
N ILE A 6 10.42 8.60 8.13
CA ILE A 6 9.23 7.77 8.01
C ILE A 6 8.13 8.60 7.34
N ARG A 7 7.45 8.01 6.36
CA ARG A 7 6.27 8.58 5.73
C ARG A 7 5.05 7.69 5.88
N PHE A 8 3.88 8.31 5.85
CA PHE A 8 2.60 7.69 6.17
C PHE A 8 1.61 7.84 5.02
N GLY A 9 1.00 6.73 4.64
CA GLY A 9 -0.07 6.69 3.66
C GLY A 9 -1.39 6.22 4.25
N VAL A 10 -2.48 6.66 3.65
CA VAL A 10 -3.81 6.13 3.94
C VAL A 10 -4.52 5.73 2.66
N ASN A 11 -4.98 4.49 2.62
CA ASN A 11 -5.88 4.01 1.56
C ASN A 11 -7.29 4.51 1.88
N LEU A 12 -7.71 5.57 1.18
CA LEU A 12 -8.96 6.27 1.42
C LEU A 12 -10.16 5.35 1.19
N ASN A 13 -11.12 5.41 2.08
CA ASN A 13 -12.37 4.68 1.98
C ASN A 13 -13.54 5.58 2.38
N SER A 14 -14.31 6.02 1.40
CA SER A 14 -15.51 6.83 1.64
C SER A 14 -16.63 6.43 0.67
N THR A 15 -17.85 6.32 1.18
CA THR A 15 -19.04 5.93 0.42
C THR A 15 -20.02 7.09 0.19
N GLY A 16 -19.72 8.27 0.72
CA GLY A 16 -20.62 9.44 0.71
C GLY A 16 -20.52 10.34 -0.52
N GLY A 17 -20.04 9.83 -1.66
CA GLY A 17 -19.86 10.61 -2.88
C GLY A 17 -18.74 11.67 -2.80
N ARG A 18 -18.75 12.62 -3.75
CA ARG A 18 -17.66 13.61 -3.90
C ARG A 18 -17.35 14.40 -2.61
N ALA A 19 -18.38 14.90 -1.93
CA ALA A 19 -18.18 15.75 -0.78
C ALA A 19 -17.49 15.02 0.38
N ALA A 20 -17.96 13.80 0.70
CA ALA A 20 -17.34 12.98 1.73
C ALA A 20 -15.92 12.56 1.36
N TRP A 21 -15.71 12.16 0.10
CA TRP A 21 -14.39 11.78 -0.42
C TRP A 21 -13.36 12.90 -0.27
N GLN A 22 -13.70 14.11 -0.72
CA GLN A 22 -12.85 15.29 -0.60
C GLN A 22 -12.64 15.73 0.86
N THR A 23 -13.66 15.62 1.71
CA THR A 23 -13.54 15.95 3.14
C THR A 23 -12.58 14.98 3.84
N THR A 24 -12.69 13.67 3.56
CA THR A 24 -11.76 12.68 4.11
C THR A 24 -10.33 12.94 3.64
N ALA A 25 -10.14 13.29 2.35
CA ALA A 25 -8.82 13.60 1.82
C ALA A 25 -8.17 14.83 2.48
N ARG A 26 -8.92 15.93 2.65
CA ARG A 26 -8.43 17.10 3.36
C ARG A 26 -8.08 16.78 4.81
N HIS A 27 -8.97 16.08 5.50
CA HIS A 27 -8.73 15.70 6.90
C HIS A 27 -7.49 14.83 7.04
N ALA A 28 -7.25 13.87 6.13
CA ALA A 28 -6.03 13.07 6.13
C ALA A 28 -4.78 13.94 5.91
N GLU A 29 -4.81 14.90 4.97
CA GLU A 29 -3.69 15.85 4.78
C GLU A 29 -3.45 16.73 6.01
N GLU A 30 -4.51 17.17 6.69
CA GLU A 30 -4.44 17.93 7.95
C GLU A 30 -3.85 17.12 9.10
N LEU A 31 -4.14 15.82 9.17
CA LEU A 31 -3.55 14.88 10.13
C LEU A 31 -2.07 14.57 9.85
N GLY A 32 -1.51 15.07 8.73
CA GLY A 32 -0.09 14.92 8.42
C GLY A 32 0.24 13.68 7.58
N TYR A 33 -0.72 13.03 6.96
CA TYR A 33 -0.44 11.95 6.01
C TYR A 33 0.34 12.49 4.79
N ASP A 34 1.38 11.74 4.41
CA ASP A 34 2.26 12.09 3.29
C ASP A 34 1.69 11.60 1.95
N VAL A 35 0.88 10.52 1.96
CA VAL A 35 0.33 9.91 0.75
C VAL A 35 -1.14 9.53 0.92
N LEU A 36 -1.98 9.96 -0.03
CA LEU A 36 -3.40 9.63 -0.10
C LEU A 36 -3.64 8.65 -1.23
N LEU A 37 -4.15 7.48 -0.92
CA LEU A 37 -4.22 6.35 -1.81
C LEU A 37 -5.68 6.00 -2.16
N ALA A 38 -5.92 5.50 -3.37
CA ALA A 38 -7.23 5.01 -3.80
C ALA A 38 -7.16 3.52 -4.17
N PRO A 39 -8.09 2.68 -3.66
CA PRO A 39 -8.18 1.26 -4.00
C PRO A 39 -8.80 1.07 -5.39
N ASP A 40 -8.48 -0.06 -6.03
CA ASP A 40 -9.09 -0.48 -7.29
C ASP A 40 -9.92 -1.75 -7.06
N HIS A 41 -11.16 -1.56 -6.64
CA HIS A 41 -12.15 -2.62 -6.48
C HIS A 41 -13.46 -2.24 -7.15
N LEU A 42 -14.10 -3.20 -7.82
CA LEU A 42 -15.45 -2.99 -8.37
C LEU A 42 -16.44 -2.64 -7.24
N GLY A 43 -17.33 -1.70 -7.52
CA GLY A 43 -18.25 -1.16 -6.51
C GLY A 43 -17.65 -0.04 -5.64
N ARG A 44 -16.39 0.36 -5.86
CA ARG A 44 -15.75 1.55 -5.30
C ARG A 44 -15.65 2.67 -6.33
N LEU A 45 -15.20 3.85 -5.89
CA LEU A 45 -14.86 4.93 -6.83
C LEU A 45 -13.72 4.49 -7.75
N THR A 46 -13.84 4.80 -9.03
CA THR A 46 -12.77 4.54 -10.01
C THR A 46 -11.50 5.29 -9.58
N PRO A 47 -10.36 4.62 -9.38
CA PRO A 47 -9.21 5.21 -8.66
C PRO A 47 -8.65 6.46 -9.31
N LEU A 48 -8.40 6.49 -10.62
CA LEU A 48 -7.76 7.64 -11.27
C LEU A 48 -8.64 8.90 -11.22
N PRO A 49 -9.94 8.88 -11.58
CA PRO A 49 -10.84 10.02 -11.39
C PRO A 49 -10.99 10.44 -9.92
N ALA A 50 -11.01 9.48 -8.98
CA ALA A 50 -11.08 9.77 -7.56
C ALA A 50 -9.86 10.54 -7.08
N LEU A 51 -8.66 10.20 -7.57
CA LEU A 51 -7.41 10.89 -7.24
C LEU A 51 -7.33 12.30 -7.84
N VAL A 52 -7.85 12.52 -9.06
CA VAL A 52 -8.00 13.89 -9.61
C VAL A 52 -8.87 14.74 -8.70
N SER A 53 -9.96 14.17 -8.18
CA SER A 53 -10.83 14.86 -7.22
C SER A 53 -10.15 15.19 -5.89
N VAL A 54 -9.22 14.34 -5.43
CA VAL A 54 -8.38 14.58 -4.24
C VAL A 54 -7.35 15.67 -4.54
N ALA A 55 -6.69 15.62 -5.71
CA ALA A 55 -5.70 16.62 -6.12
C ALA A 55 -6.25 18.05 -6.08
N ALA A 56 -7.52 18.21 -6.45
CA ALA A 56 -8.19 19.50 -6.46
C ALA A 56 -8.42 20.13 -5.06
N VAL A 57 -8.23 19.37 -3.98
CA VAL A 57 -8.53 19.82 -2.61
C VAL A 57 -7.37 19.60 -1.62
N THR A 58 -6.24 19.12 -2.12
CA THR A 58 -5.00 18.88 -1.36
C THR A 58 -3.82 19.52 -2.06
N SER A 59 -2.77 19.87 -1.32
CA SER A 59 -1.63 20.62 -1.89
C SER A 59 -0.26 20.03 -1.59
N ARG A 60 -0.12 19.21 -0.55
CA ARG A 60 1.15 18.67 -0.08
C ARG A 60 1.26 17.17 -0.26
N ALA A 61 0.19 16.45 0.09
CA ALA A 61 0.21 15.00 0.06
C ALA A 61 0.42 14.47 -1.36
N LYS A 62 1.25 13.46 -1.49
CA LYS A 62 1.31 12.65 -2.71
C LYS A 62 0.02 11.87 -2.88
N LEU A 63 -0.25 11.46 -4.09
CA LEU A 63 -1.46 10.73 -4.46
C LEU A 63 -1.05 9.42 -5.09
N GLY A 64 -1.76 8.34 -4.82
CA GLY A 64 -1.38 7.06 -5.40
C GLY A 64 -2.52 6.06 -5.48
N THR A 65 -2.29 4.99 -6.19
CA THR A 65 -3.20 3.85 -6.23
C THR A 65 -2.72 2.76 -5.27
N PHE A 66 -3.66 2.08 -4.60
CA PHE A 66 -3.30 1.05 -3.63
C PHE A 66 -4.25 -0.17 -3.71
N VAL A 67 -4.05 -0.99 -4.69
CA VAL A 67 -3.23 -0.88 -5.88
C VAL A 67 -4.09 -1.19 -7.10
N LEU A 68 -3.73 -0.70 -8.30
CA LEU A 68 -4.46 -1.07 -9.52
C LEU A 68 -4.29 -2.56 -9.81
N ASN A 69 -5.39 -3.22 -10.15
CA ASN A 69 -5.38 -4.60 -10.64
C ASN A 69 -4.94 -4.62 -12.11
N THR A 70 -3.70 -5.04 -12.39
CA THR A 70 -3.15 -5.03 -13.76
C THR A 70 -3.95 -5.87 -14.76
N GLY A 71 -4.81 -6.79 -14.27
CA GLY A 71 -5.76 -7.54 -15.10
C GLY A 71 -6.82 -6.66 -15.78
N PHE A 72 -7.09 -5.47 -15.27
CA PHE A 72 -8.12 -4.56 -15.78
C PHE A 72 -7.56 -3.53 -16.79
N TYR A 73 -6.25 -3.43 -16.96
CA TYR A 73 -5.62 -2.35 -17.72
C TYR A 73 -4.81 -2.84 -18.91
N ARG A 74 -4.84 -2.07 -19.99
CA ARG A 74 -3.92 -2.20 -21.12
C ARG A 74 -2.70 -1.29 -20.89
N PRO A 75 -1.47 -1.77 -20.96
CA PRO A 75 -0.28 -1.00 -20.55
C PRO A 75 -0.16 0.37 -21.23
N ALA A 76 -0.38 0.47 -22.55
CA ALA A 76 -0.28 1.72 -23.26
C ALA A 76 -1.35 2.76 -22.84
N LEU A 77 -2.58 2.29 -22.56
CA LEU A 77 -3.65 3.17 -22.06
C LEU A 77 -3.37 3.60 -20.63
N LEU A 78 -2.92 2.68 -19.79
CA LEU A 78 -2.52 2.99 -18.42
C LEU A 78 -1.38 4.00 -18.39
N ALA A 79 -0.34 3.85 -19.22
CA ALA A 79 0.78 4.79 -19.29
C ALA A 79 0.30 6.20 -19.64
N ARG A 80 -0.61 6.35 -20.64
CA ARG A 80 -1.23 7.62 -21.00
C ARG A 80 -1.97 8.25 -19.82
N ASP A 81 -2.81 7.45 -19.15
CA ASP A 81 -3.65 7.93 -18.06
C ASP A 81 -2.80 8.32 -16.83
N VAL A 82 -1.72 7.57 -16.57
CA VAL A 82 -0.73 7.87 -15.52
C VAL A 82 0.05 9.14 -15.84
N ALA A 83 0.49 9.34 -17.07
CA ALA A 83 1.17 10.56 -17.49
C ALA A 83 0.27 11.79 -17.27
N GLY A 84 -0.99 11.71 -17.75
CA GLY A 84 -1.95 12.79 -17.56
C GLY A 84 -2.25 13.08 -16.09
N LEU A 85 -2.37 12.05 -15.25
CA LEU A 85 -2.59 12.24 -13.81
C LEU A 85 -1.34 12.83 -13.13
N HIS A 86 -0.15 12.41 -13.52
CA HIS A 86 1.10 12.97 -13.02
C HIS A 86 1.22 14.47 -13.32
N GLU A 87 0.88 14.89 -14.53
CA GLU A 87 0.82 16.31 -14.91
C GLU A 87 -0.26 17.07 -14.12
N LEU A 88 -1.49 16.55 -14.06
CA LEU A 88 -2.60 17.19 -13.35
C LEU A 88 -2.41 17.28 -11.83
N THR A 89 -1.45 16.57 -11.28
CA THR A 89 -1.13 16.57 -9.84
C THR A 89 0.21 17.25 -9.53
N ASP A 90 0.80 17.95 -10.49
CA ASP A 90 2.10 18.63 -10.34
C ASP A 90 3.21 17.66 -9.88
N GLY A 91 3.24 16.44 -10.42
CA GLY A 91 4.23 15.42 -10.11
C GLY A 91 4.01 14.70 -8.76
N ARG A 92 2.89 14.90 -8.08
CA ARG A 92 2.60 14.26 -6.78
C ARG A 92 2.11 12.82 -6.88
N PHE A 93 2.02 12.23 -8.08
CA PHE A 93 1.44 10.90 -8.27
C PHE A 93 2.47 9.78 -8.12
N GLU A 94 2.07 8.69 -7.44
CA GLU A 94 2.77 7.41 -7.31
C GLU A 94 1.87 6.28 -7.84
N LEU A 95 2.40 5.42 -8.72
CA LEU A 95 1.63 4.34 -9.35
C LEU A 95 1.75 3.04 -8.56
N GLY A 96 0.71 2.63 -7.87
CA GLY A 96 0.65 1.33 -7.19
C GLY A 96 0.00 0.27 -8.08
N LEU A 97 0.67 -0.86 -8.26
CA LEU A 97 0.25 -1.99 -9.09
C LEU A 97 0.22 -3.30 -8.31
N GLY A 98 -0.74 -4.16 -8.64
CA GLY A 98 -0.89 -5.50 -8.10
C GLY A 98 -1.38 -6.48 -9.15
N ALA A 99 -1.23 -7.78 -8.86
CA ALA A 99 -1.58 -8.84 -9.78
C ALA A 99 -3.10 -9.16 -9.84
N GLY A 100 -3.91 -8.57 -8.95
CA GLY A 100 -5.31 -8.93 -8.76
C GLY A 100 -5.49 -10.29 -8.06
N TYR A 101 -6.50 -10.41 -7.20
CA TYR A 101 -6.71 -11.65 -6.43
C TYR A 101 -8.20 -12.00 -6.24
N VAL A 102 -9.12 -11.12 -6.58
CA VAL A 102 -10.57 -11.32 -6.39
C VAL A 102 -11.16 -11.85 -7.68
N ALA A 103 -11.45 -13.16 -7.73
CA ALA A 103 -11.95 -13.84 -8.92
C ALA A 103 -13.31 -13.28 -9.37
N GLU A 104 -14.17 -12.96 -8.42
CA GLU A 104 -15.52 -12.42 -8.66
C GLU A 104 -15.48 -11.06 -9.37
N GLU A 105 -14.46 -10.27 -9.16
CA GLU A 105 -14.29 -8.99 -9.88
C GLU A 105 -13.87 -9.19 -11.33
N PHE A 106 -13.05 -10.21 -11.62
CA PHE A 106 -12.73 -10.58 -13.00
C PHE A 106 -13.97 -11.09 -13.74
N GLU A 107 -14.78 -11.94 -13.11
CA GLU A 107 -16.03 -12.43 -13.67
C GLU A 107 -17.00 -11.27 -13.94
N ALA A 108 -17.21 -10.38 -12.97
CA ALA A 108 -18.09 -9.22 -13.12
C ALA A 108 -17.59 -8.24 -14.21
N ALA A 109 -16.30 -8.17 -14.45
CA ALA A 109 -15.70 -7.40 -15.54
C ALA A 109 -15.75 -8.11 -16.90
N GLY A 110 -16.24 -9.35 -16.97
CA GLY A 110 -16.24 -10.16 -18.20
C GLY A 110 -14.84 -10.58 -18.64
N LEU A 111 -13.89 -10.67 -17.70
CA LEU A 111 -12.50 -11.01 -17.95
C LEU A 111 -12.18 -12.43 -17.43
N PRO A 112 -11.27 -13.16 -18.09
CA PRO A 112 -10.80 -14.43 -17.56
C PRO A 112 -10.02 -14.19 -16.25
N PHE A 113 -10.14 -15.12 -15.29
CA PHE A 113 -9.29 -15.14 -14.09
C PHE A 113 -8.12 -16.11 -14.29
N PRO A 114 -6.93 -15.62 -14.70
CA PRO A 114 -5.78 -16.47 -14.95
C PRO A 114 -5.22 -17.08 -13.65
N SER A 115 -4.36 -18.09 -13.78
CA SER A 115 -3.62 -18.62 -12.63
C SER A 115 -2.78 -17.53 -11.96
N ALA A 116 -2.47 -17.69 -10.67
CA ALA A 116 -1.65 -16.73 -9.92
C ALA A 116 -0.29 -16.47 -10.62
N ARG A 117 0.30 -17.50 -11.21
CA ARG A 117 1.53 -17.37 -12.00
C ARG A 117 1.34 -16.41 -13.19
N GLN A 118 0.31 -16.63 -13.99
CA GLN A 118 0.02 -15.80 -15.17
C GLN A 118 -0.30 -14.36 -14.80
N ARG A 119 -1.03 -14.13 -13.68
CA ARG A 119 -1.30 -12.78 -13.19
C ARG A 119 -0.02 -12.03 -12.78
N VAL A 120 0.95 -12.72 -12.15
CA VAL A 120 2.25 -12.13 -11.81
C VAL A 120 3.09 -11.87 -13.07
N GLU A 121 3.06 -12.75 -14.07
CA GLU A 121 3.71 -12.53 -15.36
C GLU A 121 3.10 -11.31 -16.09
N GLN A 122 1.77 -11.17 -16.04
CA GLN A 122 1.08 -9.99 -16.59
C GLN A 122 1.45 -8.70 -15.85
N LEU A 123 1.55 -8.75 -14.50
CA LEU A 123 2.03 -7.61 -13.70
C LEU A 123 3.44 -7.18 -14.16
N GLU A 124 4.38 -8.12 -14.27
CA GLU A 124 5.76 -7.83 -14.69
C GLU A 124 5.80 -7.18 -16.08
N GLN A 125 5.04 -7.73 -17.05
CA GLN A 125 4.91 -7.14 -18.39
C GLN A 125 4.30 -5.72 -18.34
N THR A 126 3.26 -5.51 -17.53
CA THR A 126 2.61 -4.21 -17.40
C THR A 126 3.55 -3.17 -16.82
N VAL A 127 4.25 -3.50 -15.73
CA VAL A 127 5.23 -2.60 -15.09
C VAL A 127 6.32 -2.20 -16.09
N SER A 128 6.90 -3.18 -16.81
CA SER A 128 7.95 -2.92 -17.80
C SER A 128 7.47 -2.01 -18.93
N GLN A 129 6.28 -2.30 -19.51
CA GLN A 129 5.75 -1.52 -20.63
C GLN A 129 5.32 -0.12 -20.22
N VAL A 130 4.67 0.04 -19.06
CA VAL A 130 4.26 1.33 -18.53
C VAL A 130 5.48 2.18 -18.18
N GLY A 131 6.47 1.62 -17.48
CA GLY A 131 7.70 2.32 -17.12
C GLY A 131 8.47 2.80 -18.35
N LYS A 132 8.58 1.96 -19.40
CA LYS A 132 9.19 2.34 -20.67
C LYS A 132 8.44 3.51 -21.34
N ALA A 133 7.12 3.42 -21.47
CA ALA A 133 6.31 4.45 -22.11
C ALA A 133 6.37 5.79 -21.35
N LEU A 134 6.34 5.77 -20.02
CA LEU A 134 6.49 6.98 -19.20
C LEU A 134 7.88 7.60 -19.37
N SER A 135 8.94 6.80 -19.35
CA SER A 135 10.32 7.27 -19.55
C SER A 135 10.51 7.90 -20.93
N GLU A 136 9.97 7.28 -22.01
CA GLU A 136 10.02 7.83 -23.37
C GLU A 136 9.26 9.14 -23.48
N ALA A 137 8.20 9.35 -22.68
CA ALA A 137 7.45 10.60 -22.57
C ALA A 137 8.10 11.63 -21.63
N GLY A 138 9.24 11.32 -21.01
CA GLY A 138 9.95 12.21 -20.10
C GLY A 138 9.39 12.28 -18.68
N HIS A 139 8.50 11.35 -18.29
CA HIS A 139 7.92 11.29 -16.95
C HIS A 139 8.66 10.26 -16.07
N ARG A 140 8.94 10.66 -14.83
CA ARG A 140 9.39 9.75 -13.78
C ARG A 140 8.31 9.63 -12.70
N VAL A 141 7.53 8.57 -12.77
CA VAL A 141 6.50 8.25 -11.79
C VAL A 141 6.99 7.08 -10.93
N PRO A 142 7.09 7.23 -9.60
CA PRO A 142 7.45 6.12 -8.73
C PRO A 142 6.43 4.98 -8.83
N VAL A 143 6.93 3.75 -8.92
CA VAL A 143 6.09 2.55 -9.05
C VAL A 143 6.15 1.74 -7.76
N MET A 144 4.99 1.56 -7.13
CA MET A 144 4.80 0.62 -6.02
C MET A 144 4.28 -0.71 -6.56
N ILE A 145 4.84 -1.81 -6.06
CA ILE A 145 4.25 -3.15 -6.23
C ILE A 145 3.90 -3.70 -4.85
N ALA A 146 2.65 -4.15 -4.69
CA ALA A 146 2.17 -4.74 -3.44
C ALA A 146 1.79 -6.21 -3.61
N GLY A 147 2.17 -7.03 -2.63
CA GLY A 147 1.79 -8.44 -2.57
C GLY A 147 2.64 -9.26 -1.60
N GLN A 148 2.41 -10.59 -1.59
CA GLN A 148 2.94 -11.48 -0.56
C GLN A 148 3.77 -12.64 -1.10
N GLY A 149 3.48 -13.14 -2.28
CA GLY A 149 4.11 -14.35 -2.80
C GLY A 149 5.55 -14.12 -3.30
N ASP A 150 6.43 -15.09 -3.10
CA ASP A 150 7.86 -15.01 -3.45
C ASP A 150 8.11 -14.59 -4.90
N ARG A 151 7.30 -15.11 -5.84
CA ARG A 151 7.38 -14.72 -7.25
C ARG A 151 7.05 -13.27 -7.45
N LEU A 152 5.99 -12.76 -6.80
CA LEU A 152 5.59 -11.36 -6.89
C LEU A 152 6.63 -10.45 -6.25
N LEU A 153 7.12 -10.79 -5.06
CA LEU A 153 8.20 -10.03 -4.40
C LEU A 153 9.49 -10.03 -5.22
N SER A 154 9.78 -11.12 -5.95
CA SER A 154 10.92 -11.17 -6.87
C SER A 154 10.72 -10.23 -8.08
N VAL A 155 9.51 -10.11 -8.61
CA VAL A 155 9.17 -9.10 -9.64
C VAL A 155 9.31 -7.69 -9.06
N ALA A 156 8.76 -7.45 -7.88
CA ALA A 156 8.85 -6.16 -7.20
C ALA A 156 10.31 -5.74 -6.97
N ALA A 157 11.16 -6.64 -6.49
CA ALA A 157 12.59 -6.40 -6.26
C ALA A 157 13.36 -6.00 -7.54
N ARG A 158 12.90 -6.46 -8.73
CA ARG A 158 13.53 -6.11 -10.01
C ARG A 158 13.02 -4.80 -10.61
N HIS A 159 11.77 -4.42 -10.34
CA HIS A 159 11.10 -3.39 -11.13
C HIS A 159 10.52 -2.22 -10.32
N ALA A 160 10.21 -2.41 -9.02
CA ALA A 160 9.54 -1.38 -8.22
C ALA A 160 10.50 -0.38 -7.59
N ASP A 161 10.05 0.86 -7.44
CA ASP A 161 10.68 1.88 -6.58
C ASP A 161 10.22 1.71 -5.12
N ILE A 162 9.01 1.18 -4.91
CA ILE A 162 8.40 0.95 -3.60
C ILE A 162 7.88 -0.48 -3.56
N ILE A 163 8.24 -1.25 -2.52
CA ILE A 163 7.69 -2.60 -2.30
C ILE A 163 6.81 -2.56 -1.06
N ASN A 164 5.52 -2.79 -1.25
CA ASN A 164 4.58 -2.84 -0.14
C ASN A 164 4.37 -4.29 0.32
N LEU A 165 4.67 -4.52 1.59
CA LEU A 165 4.49 -5.79 2.28
C LEU A 165 3.12 -5.82 2.96
N SER A 166 2.34 -6.82 2.63
CA SER A 166 1.10 -7.16 3.31
C SER A 166 1.28 -8.57 3.88
N LEU A 167 1.23 -8.72 5.19
CA LEU A 167 1.51 -9.98 5.84
C LEU A 167 0.23 -10.58 6.40
N SER A 168 -0.13 -11.73 5.88
CA SER A 168 -1.27 -12.53 6.33
C SER A 168 -0.83 -13.83 7.03
N THR A 169 0.48 -14.00 7.26
CA THR A 169 1.02 -15.22 7.87
C THR A 169 1.59 -14.92 9.25
N SER A 170 1.10 -15.65 10.25
CA SER A 170 1.72 -15.74 11.56
C SER A 170 3.09 -16.42 11.47
N ALA A 171 3.94 -16.17 12.44
CA ALA A 171 5.17 -16.90 12.64
C ALA A 171 4.90 -18.41 12.75
N THR A 172 5.76 -19.22 12.14
CA THR A 172 5.77 -20.68 12.30
C THR A 172 7.12 -21.11 12.88
N PRO A 173 7.24 -22.35 13.41
CA PRO A 173 8.53 -22.86 13.88
C PRO A 173 9.64 -22.80 12.80
N GLU A 174 9.26 -23.00 11.54
CA GLU A 174 10.17 -22.94 10.38
C GLU A 174 10.45 -21.51 9.92
N GLN A 175 9.55 -20.56 10.23
CA GLN A 175 9.64 -19.16 9.88
C GLN A 175 9.19 -18.30 11.07
N PRO A 176 10.03 -18.15 12.09
CA PRO A 176 9.68 -17.43 13.32
C PRO A 176 9.49 -15.93 13.10
N ASP A 177 10.07 -15.36 12.05
CA ASP A 177 9.86 -13.98 11.61
C ASP A 177 9.54 -13.93 10.11
N PRO A 178 8.25 -13.98 9.74
CA PRO A 178 7.84 -13.95 8.34
C PRO A 178 8.19 -12.63 7.63
N LEU A 179 8.29 -11.52 8.36
CA LEU A 179 8.70 -10.22 7.80
C LEU A 179 10.19 -10.25 7.42
N ALA A 180 11.05 -10.71 8.31
CA ALA A 180 12.48 -10.86 8.05
C ALA A 180 12.74 -11.74 6.82
N GLY A 181 12.08 -12.88 6.72
CA GLY A 181 12.24 -13.80 5.58
C GLY A 181 11.82 -13.16 4.24
N ARG A 182 10.77 -12.34 4.22
CA ARG A 182 10.34 -11.62 3.01
C ARG A 182 11.35 -10.54 2.61
N ILE A 183 11.86 -9.80 3.56
CA ILE A 183 12.86 -8.75 3.32
C ILE A 183 14.18 -9.34 2.85
N GLU A 184 14.61 -10.49 3.40
CA GLU A 184 15.80 -11.20 2.96
C GLU A 184 15.65 -11.67 1.49
N LEU A 185 14.49 -12.19 1.11
CA LEU A 185 14.21 -12.53 -0.30
C LEU A 185 14.34 -11.28 -1.19
N ILE A 186 13.74 -10.15 -0.80
CA ILE A 186 13.80 -8.90 -1.57
C ILE A 186 15.25 -8.45 -1.71
N ARG A 187 16.02 -8.39 -0.62
CA ARG A 187 17.44 -7.99 -0.62
C ARG A 187 18.27 -8.87 -1.55
N ARG A 188 18.09 -10.18 -1.46
CA ARG A 188 18.81 -11.16 -2.30
C ARG A 188 18.50 -10.98 -3.78
N VAL A 189 17.24 -10.72 -4.16
CA VAL A 189 16.83 -10.57 -5.56
C VAL A 189 17.20 -9.21 -6.12
N ALA A 190 17.06 -8.14 -5.31
CA ALA A 190 17.37 -6.77 -5.71
C ALA A 190 18.88 -6.53 -5.89
N GLY A 191 19.74 -7.22 -5.11
CA GLY A 191 21.18 -6.95 -5.12
C GLY A 191 21.44 -5.47 -4.76
N ASP A 192 22.32 -4.82 -5.52
CA ASP A 192 22.68 -3.43 -5.30
C ASP A 192 21.49 -2.45 -5.42
N ARG A 193 20.47 -2.85 -6.18
CA ARG A 193 19.26 -2.05 -6.38
C ARG A 193 18.45 -1.83 -5.09
N ILE A 194 18.71 -2.62 -4.03
CA ILE A 194 18.02 -2.44 -2.73
C ILE A 194 18.18 -1.03 -2.15
N ALA A 195 19.28 -0.34 -2.47
CA ALA A 195 19.53 1.02 -2.01
C ALA A 195 18.52 2.04 -2.58
N ASP A 196 17.94 1.75 -3.74
CA ASP A 196 16.97 2.59 -4.45
C ASP A 196 15.52 2.19 -4.17
N ILE A 197 15.29 1.11 -3.40
CA ILE A 197 13.98 0.60 -3.07
C ILE A 197 13.53 1.10 -1.70
N GLU A 198 12.33 1.65 -1.64
CA GLU A 198 11.65 1.94 -0.39
C GLU A 198 10.79 0.75 0.04
N LEU A 199 10.99 0.26 1.26
CA LEU A 199 10.14 -0.78 1.83
C LEU A 199 8.96 -0.16 2.55
N SER A 200 7.78 -0.70 2.30
CA SER A 200 6.51 -0.28 2.86
C SER A 200 5.80 -1.43 3.56
N LEU A 201 5.09 -1.15 4.64
CA LEU A 201 4.28 -2.13 5.38
C LEU A 201 2.85 -1.64 5.51
N VAL A 202 1.89 -2.54 5.27
CA VAL A 202 0.47 -2.29 5.59
C VAL A 202 0.27 -2.37 7.09
N LEU A 203 -0.41 -1.37 7.64
CA LEU A 203 -0.97 -1.39 8.99
C LEU A 203 -2.47 -1.67 8.89
N PRO A 204 -2.91 -2.94 8.94
CA PRO A 204 -4.33 -3.28 8.81
C PRO A 204 -5.14 -2.78 10.00
N MET A 205 -4.48 -2.57 11.14
CA MET A 205 -5.08 -2.03 12.35
C MET A 205 -4.12 -1.11 13.08
N VAL A 206 -4.62 0.06 13.46
CA VAL A 206 -3.94 1.02 14.34
C VAL A 206 -4.93 1.42 15.41
N HIS A 207 -4.74 0.95 16.64
CA HIS A 207 -5.62 1.21 17.77
C HIS A 207 -4.89 1.92 18.90
N ILE A 208 -5.38 3.10 19.30
CA ILE A 208 -4.86 3.81 20.47
C ILE A 208 -5.73 3.44 21.67
N GLY A 209 -5.21 2.58 22.52
CA GLY A 209 -5.94 2.06 23.68
C GLY A 209 -5.43 0.70 24.15
N GLY A 210 -6.13 0.13 25.11
CA GLY A 210 -5.86 -1.20 25.63
C GLY A 210 -6.25 -2.30 24.64
N VAL A 211 -5.63 -3.45 24.76
CA VAL A 211 -5.91 -4.63 23.91
C VAL A 211 -7.35 -5.13 24.04
N ASP A 212 -7.98 -4.92 25.18
CA ASP A 212 -9.34 -5.37 25.46
C ASP A 212 -10.41 -4.55 24.68
N ASP A 213 -10.06 -3.36 24.23
CA ASP A 213 -10.96 -2.46 23.49
C ASP A 213 -10.83 -2.61 21.97
N VAL A 214 -9.98 -3.52 21.48
CA VAL A 214 -9.68 -3.68 20.06
C VAL A 214 -10.79 -4.40 19.32
N ASP A 215 -11.32 -3.81 18.25
CA ASP A 215 -12.24 -4.49 17.33
C ASP A 215 -11.47 -5.35 16.31
N LEU A 216 -11.37 -6.65 16.58
CA LEU A 216 -10.75 -7.64 15.69
C LEU A 216 -11.70 -8.23 14.63
N SER A 217 -12.93 -7.77 14.52
CA SER A 217 -13.97 -8.39 13.67
C SER A 217 -13.55 -8.50 12.20
N LEU A 218 -12.90 -7.47 11.67
CA LEU A 218 -12.37 -7.47 10.30
C LEU A 218 -11.21 -8.46 10.15
N LEU A 219 -10.26 -8.43 11.08
CA LEU A 219 -9.06 -9.28 11.02
C LEU A 219 -9.41 -10.76 11.19
N ARG A 220 -10.35 -11.10 12.07
CA ARG A 220 -10.87 -12.48 12.21
C ARG A 220 -11.48 -12.99 10.92
N ARG A 221 -12.18 -12.13 10.16
CA ARG A 221 -12.76 -12.49 8.86
C ARG A 221 -11.69 -12.69 7.78
N ILE A 222 -10.60 -11.93 7.83
CA ILE A 222 -9.47 -12.05 6.90
C ILE A 222 -8.60 -13.26 7.26
N HIS A 223 -8.48 -13.57 8.55
CA HIS A 223 -7.64 -14.64 9.09
C HIS A 223 -8.46 -15.65 9.91
N PRO A 224 -9.37 -16.42 9.29
CA PRO A 224 -10.32 -17.27 10.02
C PRO A 224 -9.66 -18.43 10.79
N GLY A 225 -8.38 -18.70 10.52
CA GLY A 225 -7.62 -19.76 11.20
C GLY A 225 -6.77 -19.29 12.38
N LEU A 226 -6.70 -17.99 12.66
CA LEU A 226 -5.89 -17.44 13.74
C LEU A 226 -6.74 -17.11 14.98
N SER A 227 -6.19 -17.34 16.16
CA SER A 227 -6.71 -16.83 17.42
C SER A 227 -6.49 -15.30 17.52
N ASP A 228 -7.22 -14.64 18.42
CA ASP A 228 -7.06 -13.21 18.68
C ASP A 228 -5.62 -12.85 19.08
N ALA A 229 -4.99 -13.68 19.91
CA ALA A 229 -3.61 -13.48 20.32
C ALA A 229 -2.63 -13.54 19.12
N GLU A 230 -2.84 -14.48 18.20
CA GLU A 230 -2.04 -14.56 16.97
C GLU A 230 -2.30 -13.40 16.03
N ILE A 231 -3.56 -12.93 15.91
CA ILE A 231 -3.92 -11.75 15.13
C ILE A 231 -3.22 -10.50 15.67
N LEU A 232 -3.22 -10.30 16.98
CA LEU A 232 -2.55 -9.17 17.65
C LEU A 232 -1.02 -9.20 17.49
N CYS A 233 -0.44 -10.35 17.22
CA CYS A 233 0.98 -10.54 16.94
C CYS A 233 1.34 -10.41 15.45
N LEU A 234 0.37 -10.22 14.55
CA LEU A 234 0.66 -10.05 13.13
C LEU A 234 1.46 -8.76 12.89
N PRO A 235 2.49 -8.80 12.02
CA PRO A 235 3.18 -7.58 11.63
C PRO A 235 2.21 -6.54 11.06
N GLY A 236 2.35 -5.30 11.53
CA GLY A 236 1.48 -4.19 11.14
C GLY A 236 0.17 -4.08 11.93
N VAL A 237 -0.18 -5.04 12.78
CA VAL A 237 -1.24 -4.87 13.81
C VAL A 237 -0.61 -4.16 14.99
N VAL A 238 -0.97 -2.89 15.18
CA VAL A 238 -0.35 -2.04 16.22
C VAL A 238 -1.41 -1.45 17.15
N HIS A 239 -1.15 -1.52 18.45
CA HIS A 239 -2.04 -1.01 19.49
C HIS A 239 -1.24 -0.50 20.71
N GLY A 240 -1.84 0.31 21.56
CA GLY A 240 -1.21 0.87 22.75
C GLY A 240 -1.27 2.40 22.78
N ALA A 241 -0.39 3.06 23.55
CA ALA A 241 -0.27 4.50 23.50
C ALA A 241 0.35 4.94 22.14
N ALA A 242 0.09 6.18 21.72
CA ALA A 242 0.63 6.68 20.45
C ALA A 242 2.16 6.62 20.42
N THR A 243 2.82 6.89 21.55
CA THR A 243 4.28 6.76 21.72
C THR A 243 4.77 5.33 21.53
N ASP A 244 4.07 4.32 22.08
CA ASP A 244 4.44 2.91 21.98
C ASP A 244 4.33 2.41 20.53
N ILE A 245 3.26 2.85 19.84
CA ILE A 245 3.08 2.57 18.40
C ILE A 245 4.20 3.24 17.61
N ALA A 246 4.52 4.51 17.90
CA ALA A 246 5.61 5.22 17.22
C ALA A 246 6.96 4.50 17.43
N ASP A 247 7.24 3.99 18.62
CA ASP A 247 8.47 3.22 18.90
C ASP A 247 8.48 1.88 18.13
N THR A 248 7.33 1.23 17.98
CA THR A 248 7.18 0.03 17.13
C THR A 248 7.50 0.37 15.66
N LEU A 249 7.00 1.48 15.13
CA LEU A 249 7.30 1.89 13.76
C LEU A 249 8.77 2.29 13.56
N ARG A 250 9.38 2.93 14.56
CA ARG A 250 10.84 3.19 14.58
C ARG A 250 11.63 1.89 14.59
N HIS A 251 11.18 0.89 15.37
CA HIS A 251 11.79 -0.43 15.37
C HIS A 251 11.73 -1.10 13.99
N TYR A 252 10.60 -1.04 13.28
CA TYR A 252 10.50 -1.54 11.89
C TYR A 252 11.46 -0.82 10.95
N ARG A 253 11.61 0.49 11.07
CA ARG A 253 12.58 1.25 10.29
C ARG A 253 14.02 0.80 10.60
N ASP A 254 14.39 0.75 11.86
CA ASP A 254 15.78 0.53 12.29
C ASP A 254 16.23 -0.92 12.06
N THR A 255 15.30 -1.89 12.14
CA THR A 255 15.60 -3.31 11.96
C THR A 255 15.49 -3.75 10.51
N PHE A 256 14.48 -3.26 9.79
CA PHE A 256 14.09 -3.76 8.48
C PHE A 256 14.23 -2.75 7.35
N ASP A 257 14.57 -1.49 7.65
CA ASP A 257 14.59 -0.36 6.70
C ASP A 257 13.20 -0.04 6.10
N ILE A 258 12.12 -0.36 6.85
CA ILE A 258 10.75 -0.01 6.46
C ILE A 258 10.49 1.44 6.83
N THR A 259 10.29 2.28 5.83
CA THR A 259 10.10 3.72 6.00
C THR A 259 8.75 4.24 5.55
N TYR A 260 7.92 3.41 4.95
CA TYR A 260 6.61 3.80 4.48
C TYR A 260 5.52 2.90 5.07
N PHE A 261 4.65 3.48 5.89
CA PHE A 261 3.54 2.77 6.54
C PHE A 261 2.21 3.19 5.94
N VAL A 262 1.41 2.21 5.50
CA VAL A 262 0.11 2.45 4.87
C VAL A 262 -1.01 1.85 5.71
N THR A 263 -1.95 2.68 6.16
CA THR A 263 -3.14 2.17 6.83
C THR A 263 -4.37 2.19 5.93
N MET A 264 -5.40 1.43 6.33
CA MET A 264 -6.71 1.46 5.70
C MET A 264 -7.55 2.56 6.34
N GLY A 265 -8.13 3.46 5.54
CA GLY A 265 -8.98 4.55 6.02
C GLY A 265 -10.38 4.09 6.44
N ILE A 266 -10.44 3.05 7.29
CA ILE A 266 -11.67 2.46 7.83
C ILE A 266 -11.64 2.50 9.35
N GLY A 267 -12.84 2.59 9.96
CA GLY A 267 -12.95 2.68 11.41
C GLY A 267 -12.14 3.87 11.96
N GLU A 268 -11.44 3.66 13.05
CA GLU A 268 -10.60 4.66 13.71
C GLU A 268 -9.16 4.72 13.20
N ASN A 269 -8.75 3.83 12.30
CA ASN A 269 -7.36 3.78 11.79
C ASN A 269 -6.85 5.12 11.30
N LEU A 270 -7.68 5.89 10.57
CA LEU A 270 -7.31 7.19 10.04
C LEU A 270 -6.90 8.17 11.15
N THR A 271 -7.73 8.30 12.20
CA THR A 271 -7.49 9.22 13.29
C THR A 271 -6.44 8.71 14.27
N SER A 272 -6.40 7.40 14.51
CA SER A 272 -5.40 6.76 15.39
C SER A 272 -3.99 6.93 14.81
N LEU A 273 -3.78 6.59 13.53
CA LEU A 273 -2.47 6.81 12.91
C LEU A 273 -2.15 8.30 12.80
N GLY A 274 -3.13 9.18 12.56
CA GLY A 274 -2.94 10.63 12.60
C GLY A 274 -2.35 11.14 13.92
N ARG A 275 -2.77 10.57 15.05
CA ARG A 275 -2.17 10.88 16.36
C ARG A 275 -0.75 10.34 16.49
N VAL A 276 -0.48 9.15 15.95
CA VAL A 276 0.88 8.58 15.93
C VAL A 276 1.81 9.42 15.04
N ILE A 277 1.32 9.94 13.92
CA ILE A 277 2.11 10.81 13.02
C ILE A 277 2.65 12.03 13.77
N SER A 278 1.91 12.60 14.73
CA SER A 278 2.38 13.74 15.52
C SER A 278 3.61 13.43 16.39
N GLU A 279 3.91 12.16 16.68
CA GLU A 279 5.14 11.73 17.38
C GLU A 279 6.39 11.74 16.47
N PHE A 280 6.23 12.02 15.17
CA PHE A 280 7.28 12.08 14.16
C PHE A 280 7.47 13.48 13.57
N ARG A 281 6.63 14.46 13.93
CA ARG A 281 6.66 15.85 13.45
C ARG A 281 7.10 16.78 14.57
#